data_2de270cc1034ba5f7b7d034ab43b89ce
#
_entry.id   2de270cc1034ba5f7b7d034ab43b89ce
#
_cell.length_a   1.000
_cell.length_b   1.000
_cell.length_c   1.000
_cell.angle_alpha   90.00
_cell.angle_beta   90.00
_cell.angle_gamma   90.00
#
_symmetry.space_group_name_H-M   'P 1'
#
loop_
_entity.id
_entity.type
_entity.pdbx_description
1 polymer ?
#
loop_
_entity_poly.entity_id
_entity_poly.type
_entity_poly.pdbx_seq_one_letter_code
_entity_poly.pdbx_strand_id
1 'polypeptide(L)'
;MKTKRFFYVFLAAVLFAFISCNQNDDDGGEVIDYPFETLYGSWTRTGGIGAMGIAKLKVYKDENDDTITLMDFWSDKIELKTYKCYITKQSPAVYKVVWKTFDKATKTEGAEDPPVTITVDSENEIYLNRAGMGNMPMKKD
;
A
#
# COMPACT_ATOMS: atom_id res chain seq x y z
N MET A 1 57.13 15.05 -8.55
CA MET A 1 56.68 13.65 -8.43
C MET A 1 56.12 13.32 -7.07
N LYS A 2 56.51 13.93 -6.01
CA LYS A 2 55.95 13.69 -4.65
C LYS A 2 54.52 14.20 -4.47
N THR A 3 54.11 15.24 -5.21
CA THR A 3 52.75 15.82 -5.18
C THR A 3 51.68 14.93 -5.80
N LYS A 4 52.00 14.12 -6.82
CA LYS A 4 51.06 13.21 -7.45
C LYS A 4 50.65 12.04 -6.55
N ARG A 5 51.58 11.54 -5.75
CA ARG A 5 51.27 10.44 -4.78
C ARG A 5 50.42 10.91 -3.63
N PHE A 6 50.58 12.15 -3.22
CA PHE A 6 49.75 12.73 -2.16
C PHE A 6 48.30 12.94 -2.59
N PHE A 7 48.11 13.28 -3.87
CA PHE A 7 46.79 13.51 -4.45
C PHE A 7 45.98 12.22 -4.53
N TYR A 8 46.62 11.11 -4.89
CA TYR A 8 45.93 9.80 -4.94
C TYR A 8 45.56 9.27 -3.55
N VAL A 9 46.38 9.49 -2.57
CA VAL A 9 46.07 9.10 -1.18
C VAL A 9 44.93 9.94 -0.62
N PHE A 10 44.85 11.21 -0.96
CA PHE A 10 43.76 12.09 -0.54
C PHE A 10 42.44 11.73 -1.24
N LEU A 11 42.52 11.41 -2.51
CA LEU A 11 41.33 10.96 -3.29
C LEU A 11 40.80 9.62 -2.79
N ALA A 12 41.66 8.68 -2.44
CA ALA A 12 41.29 7.41 -1.84
C ALA A 12 40.63 7.59 -0.45
N ALA A 13 41.13 8.50 0.36
CA ALA A 13 40.57 8.81 1.67
C ALA A 13 39.17 9.45 1.57
N VAL A 14 38.97 10.30 0.57
CA VAL A 14 37.67 10.93 0.30
C VAL A 14 36.65 9.89 -0.17
N LEU A 15 37.07 8.96 -1.04
CA LEU A 15 36.20 7.87 -1.49
C LEU A 15 35.78 6.94 -0.33
N PHE A 16 36.70 6.64 0.60
CA PHE A 16 36.36 5.86 1.80
C PHE A 16 35.39 6.59 2.74
N ALA A 17 35.50 7.91 2.84
CA ALA A 17 34.57 8.69 3.65
C ALA A 17 33.14 8.66 3.11
N PHE A 18 32.95 8.65 1.80
CA PHE A 18 31.61 8.53 1.18
C PHE A 18 31.00 7.15 1.37
N ILE A 19 31.78 6.09 1.30
CA ILE A 19 31.30 4.73 1.53
C ILE A 19 30.93 4.54 3.03
N SER A 20 31.68 5.15 3.93
CA SER A 20 31.39 5.11 5.37
C SER A 20 30.08 5.81 5.73
N CYS A 21 29.73 6.92 5.09
CA CYS A 21 28.47 7.63 5.32
C CYS A 21 27.24 6.85 4.86
N ASN A 22 27.36 6.03 3.82
CA ASN A 22 26.25 5.21 3.33
C ASN A 22 25.95 4.00 4.21
N GLN A 23 26.88 3.58 5.06
CA GLN A 23 26.68 2.45 5.98
C GLN A 23 25.99 2.85 7.29
N ASN A 24 25.91 4.13 7.61
CA ASN A 24 25.27 4.62 8.83
C ASN A 24 23.76 4.81 8.70
N ASP A 25 23.18 4.69 7.50
CA ASP A 25 21.76 4.81 7.24
C ASP A 25 21.00 3.47 7.38
N ASP A 26 21.69 2.38 7.71
CA ASP A 26 21.14 1.02 7.78
C ASP A 26 20.47 0.66 9.11
N ASP A 27 20.32 1.58 10.05
CA ASP A 27 19.67 1.32 11.34
C ASP A 27 18.17 1.05 11.25
N GLY A 28 17.54 1.16 10.07
CA GLY A 28 16.12 1.04 9.87
C GLY A 28 15.64 -0.16 9.04
N GLY A 29 16.53 -1.00 8.55
CA GLY A 29 16.19 -2.05 7.58
C GLY A 29 15.89 -1.50 6.18
N GLU A 30 15.80 -2.38 5.20
CA GLU A 30 15.46 -2.03 3.83
C GLU A 30 13.99 -1.60 3.76
N VAL A 31 13.73 -0.39 3.28
CA VAL A 31 12.38 0.09 3.02
C VAL A 31 11.90 -0.56 1.72
N ILE A 32 10.99 -1.51 1.82
CA ILE A 32 10.39 -2.16 0.67
C ILE A 32 9.31 -1.24 0.10
N ASP A 33 9.48 -0.88 -1.16
CA ASP A 33 8.47 -0.13 -1.91
C ASP A 33 7.53 -1.09 -2.62
N TYR A 34 6.29 -1.17 -2.14
CA TYR A 34 5.25 -1.99 -2.75
C TYR A 34 4.52 -1.19 -3.82
N PRO A 35 4.53 -1.63 -5.09
CA PRO A 35 3.74 -1.00 -6.13
C PRO A 35 2.24 -1.24 -5.89
N PHE A 36 1.42 -0.38 -6.47
CA PHE A 36 -0.04 -0.47 -6.31
C PHE A 36 -0.61 -1.82 -6.76
N GLU A 37 0.00 -2.42 -7.76
CA GLU A 37 -0.38 -3.74 -8.30
C GLU A 37 -0.37 -4.84 -7.25
N THR A 38 0.39 -4.67 -6.18
CA THR A 38 0.39 -5.59 -5.03
C THR A 38 -1.00 -5.73 -4.40
N LEU A 39 -1.80 -4.67 -4.44
CA LEU A 39 -3.15 -4.65 -3.87
C LEU A 39 -4.18 -5.44 -4.69
N TYR A 40 -3.93 -5.68 -5.98
CA TYR A 40 -4.86 -6.44 -6.81
C TYR A 40 -5.00 -7.88 -6.33
N GLY A 41 -6.22 -8.34 -6.29
CA GLY A 41 -6.58 -9.69 -5.90
C GLY A 41 -7.68 -9.73 -4.84
N SER A 42 -7.89 -10.90 -4.29
CA SER A 42 -8.87 -11.15 -3.23
C SER A 42 -8.18 -11.29 -1.89
N TRP A 43 -8.76 -10.71 -0.87
CA TRP A 43 -8.23 -10.62 0.48
C TRP A 43 -9.28 -11.04 1.49
N THR A 44 -8.88 -11.85 2.46
CA THR A 44 -9.75 -12.30 3.54
C THR A 44 -9.21 -11.87 4.89
N ARG A 45 -10.08 -11.34 5.74
CA ARG A 45 -9.73 -10.94 7.10
C ARG A 45 -9.24 -12.13 7.91
N THR A 46 -8.11 -11.94 8.61
CA THR A 46 -7.48 -12.98 9.43
C THR A 46 -7.57 -12.74 10.94
N GLY A 47 -7.99 -11.55 11.35
CA GLY A 47 -8.07 -11.19 12.77
C GLY A 47 -8.42 -9.71 12.95
N GLY A 48 -8.09 -9.17 14.12
CA GLY A 48 -8.34 -7.78 14.47
C GLY A 48 -9.54 -7.61 15.42
N ILE A 49 -9.60 -6.45 16.05
CA ILE A 49 -10.66 -6.07 16.97
C ILE A 49 -11.83 -5.52 16.17
N GLY A 50 -13.03 -5.99 16.43
CA GLY A 50 -14.23 -5.42 15.87
C GLY A 50 -15.31 -6.45 15.54
N ALA A 51 -16.54 -5.97 15.48
CA ALA A 51 -17.76 -6.76 15.30
C ALA A 51 -18.03 -7.22 13.86
N MET A 52 -17.08 -7.05 12.94
CA MET A 52 -17.32 -7.32 11.51
C MET A 52 -17.30 -8.82 11.12
N GLY A 53 -16.85 -9.70 12.02
CA GLY A 53 -16.78 -11.13 11.70
C GLY A 53 -15.87 -11.40 10.50
N ILE A 54 -16.32 -12.25 9.58
CA ILE A 54 -15.64 -12.50 8.31
C ILE A 54 -15.79 -11.27 7.41
N ALA A 55 -14.70 -10.84 6.82
CA ALA A 55 -14.70 -9.76 5.82
C ALA A 55 -13.82 -10.15 4.63
N LYS A 56 -14.25 -9.76 3.46
CA LYS A 56 -13.56 -9.97 2.19
C LYS A 56 -13.45 -8.67 1.43
N LEU A 57 -12.31 -8.48 0.79
CA LEU A 57 -12.02 -7.37 -0.09
C LEU A 57 -11.49 -7.93 -1.41
N LYS A 58 -12.00 -7.44 -2.52
CA LYS A 58 -11.43 -7.71 -3.85
C LYS A 58 -11.06 -6.40 -4.50
N VAL A 59 -9.83 -6.27 -4.93
CA VAL A 59 -9.31 -5.10 -5.65
C VAL A 59 -9.02 -5.51 -7.09
N TYR A 60 -9.59 -4.79 -8.04
CA TYR A 60 -9.46 -5.12 -9.46
C TYR A 60 -9.66 -3.91 -10.35
N LYS A 61 -9.27 -4.02 -11.62
CA LYS A 61 -9.58 -3.03 -12.65
C LYS A 61 -10.96 -3.29 -13.25
N ASP A 62 -11.64 -2.23 -13.67
CA ASP A 62 -12.88 -2.37 -14.45
C ASP A 62 -12.56 -3.09 -15.78
N GLU A 63 -13.39 -4.04 -16.16
CA GLU A 63 -13.21 -4.84 -17.38
C GLU A 63 -13.27 -4.01 -18.67
N ASN A 64 -13.99 -2.89 -18.63
CA ASN A 64 -14.20 -2.02 -19.80
C ASN A 64 -13.33 -0.76 -19.77
N ASP A 65 -12.73 -0.43 -18.63
CA ASP A 65 -11.88 0.75 -18.45
C ASP A 65 -10.79 0.47 -17.43
N ASP A 66 -9.61 0.15 -17.91
CA ASP A 66 -8.45 -0.20 -17.08
C ASP A 66 -7.87 0.99 -16.27
N THR A 67 -8.38 2.19 -16.51
CA THR A 67 -8.03 3.37 -15.70
C THR A 67 -8.83 3.43 -14.39
N ILE A 68 -9.91 2.65 -14.29
CA ILE A 68 -10.77 2.60 -13.12
C ILE A 68 -10.38 1.44 -12.23
N THR A 69 -10.04 1.72 -10.98
CA THR A 69 -9.87 0.71 -9.95
C THR A 69 -11.14 0.55 -9.15
N LEU A 70 -11.58 -0.69 -9.02
CA LEU A 70 -12.76 -1.07 -8.26
C LEU A 70 -12.37 -1.88 -7.03
N MET A 71 -13.14 -1.74 -5.97
CA MET A 71 -13.08 -2.57 -4.78
C MET A 71 -14.46 -3.12 -4.45
N ASP A 72 -14.54 -4.43 -4.32
CA ASP A 72 -15.70 -5.09 -3.74
C ASP A 72 -15.41 -5.38 -2.28
N PHE A 73 -16.25 -4.89 -1.40
CA PHE A 73 -16.17 -5.16 0.03
C PHE A 73 -17.43 -5.88 0.52
N TRP A 74 -17.22 -6.92 1.30
CA TRP A 74 -18.27 -7.71 1.92
C TRP A 74 -17.88 -8.11 3.34
N SER A 75 -18.86 -8.17 4.23
CA SER A 75 -18.68 -8.77 5.55
C SER A 75 -19.96 -9.45 6.01
N ASP A 76 -19.90 -10.22 7.10
CA ASP A 76 -21.09 -10.84 7.71
C ASP A 76 -22.17 -9.83 8.13
N LYS A 77 -21.78 -8.59 8.30
CA LYS A 77 -22.65 -7.49 8.76
C LYS A 77 -23.01 -6.49 7.67
N ILE A 78 -22.28 -6.51 6.56
CA ILE A 78 -22.41 -5.54 5.48
C ILE A 78 -22.55 -6.30 4.17
N GLU A 79 -23.63 -6.02 3.45
CA GLU A 79 -23.84 -6.59 2.12
C GLU A 79 -22.73 -6.16 1.15
N LEU A 80 -22.50 -6.97 0.14
CA LEU A 80 -21.53 -6.68 -0.91
C LEU A 80 -21.78 -5.28 -1.50
N LYS A 81 -20.76 -4.46 -1.44
CA LYS A 81 -20.73 -3.15 -2.10
C LYS A 81 -19.55 -3.06 -3.03
N THR A 82 -19.79 -2.49 -4.20
CA THR A 82 -18.75 -2.15 -5.16
C THR A 82 -18.43 -0.66 -5.05
N TYR A 83 -17.16 -0.34 -5.00
CA TYR A 83 -16.66 1.03 -4.90
C TYR A 83 -15.74 1.35 -6.06
N LYS A 84 -15.85 2.55 -6.60
CA LYS A 84 -14.80 3.16 -7.41
C LYS A 84 -13.81 3.85 -6.49
N CYS A 85 -12.54 3.56 -6.68
CA CYS A 85 -11.47 3.97 -5.76
C CYS A 85 -10.54 4.98 -6.38
N TYR A 86 -10.21 5.99 -5.59
CA TYR A 86 -9.21 6.99 -5.87
C TYR A 86 -8.07 6.80 -4.88
N ILE A 87 -6.92 6.39 -5.37
CA ILE A 87 -5.83 5.89 -4.54
C ILE A 87 -4.63 6.80 -4.65
N THR A 88 -4.11 7.21 -3.50
CA THR A 88 -2.93 8.05 -3.38
C THR A 88 -1.89 7.34 -2.53
N LYS A 89 -0.69 7.15 -3.07
CA LYS A 89 0.45 6.61 -2.33
C LYS A 89 0.96 7.66 -1.35
N GLN A 90 0.99 7.31 -0.07
CA GLN A 90 1.47 8.21 0.99
C GLN A 90 2.91 7.91 1.42
N SER A 91 3.31 6.65 1.34
CA SER A 91 4.67 6.18 1.63
C SER A 91 4.91 4.87 0.88
N PRO A 92 6.12 4.29 0.90
CA PRO A 92 6.44 3.06 0.16
C PRO A 92 5.47 1.89 0.37
N ALA A 93 4.83 1.81 1.54
CA ALA A 93 3.93 0.72 1.89
C ALA A 93 2.52 1.18 2.27
N VAL A 94 2.19 2.48 2.15
CA VAL A 94 0.92 3.03 2.64
C VAL A 94 0.18 3.75 1.52
N TYR A 95 -1.08 3.37 1.34
CA TYR A 95 -2.00 3.96 0.38
C TYR A 95 -3.23 4.53 1.07
N LYS A 96 -3.59 5.77 0.72
CA LYS A 96 -4.87 6.36 1.08
C LYS A 96 -5.88 6.09 -0.03
N VAL A 97 -7.04 5.58 0.33
CA VAL A 97 -8.12 5.26 -0.59
C VAL A 97 -9.35 6.09 -0.26
N VAL A 98 -9.75 6.92 -1.19
CA VAL A 98 -11.07 7.55 -1.20
C VAL A 98 -11.95 6.70 -2.10
N TRP A 99 -13.10 6.26 -1.61
CA TRP A 99 -13.98 5.36 -2.31
C TRP A 99 -15.42 5.85 -2.31
N LYS A 100 -16.06 5.66 -3.45
CA LYS A 100 -17.45 5.99 -3.66
C LYS A 100 -18.18 4.75 -4.15
N THR A 101 -19.40 4.53 -3.68
CA THR A 101 -20.21 3.45 -4.21
C THR A 101 -20.33 3.60 -5.74
N PHE A 102 -20.32 2.48 -6.44
CA PHE A 102 -20.27 2.47 -7.90
C PHE A 102 -21.21 1.43 -8.47
N ASP A 103 -22.09 1.89 -9.36
CA ASP A 103 -22.94 1.01 -10.15
C ASP A 103 -22.22 0.67 -11.47
N LYS A 104 -21.82 -0.59 -11.61
CA LYS A 104 -21.10 -1.06 -12.81
C LYS A 104 -21.97 -1.06 -14.06
N ALA A 105 -23.26 -1.23 -13.93
CA ALA A 105 -24.19 -1.28 -15.08
C ALA A 105 -24.42 0.11 -15.67
N THR A 106 -24.61 1.11 -14.83
CA THR A 106 -24.87 2.50 -15.26
C THR A 106 -23.61 3.37 -15.29
N LYS A 107 -22.48 2.84 -14.77
CA LYS A 107 -21.23 3.61 -14.59
C LYS A 107 -21.40 4.86 -13.75
N THR A 108 -22.25 4.81 -12.74
CA THR A 108 -22.63 5.94 -11.90
C THR A 108 -21.96 5.82 -10.53
N GLU A 109 -21.32 6.92 -10.11
CA GLU A 109 -20.79 7.07 -8.74
C GLU A 109 -21.91 7.49 -7.79
N GLY A 110 -21.91 6.89 -6.61
CA GLY A 110 -22.82 7.24 -5.52
C GLY A 110 -22.13 8.00 -4.38
N ALA A 111 -22.60 7.75 -3.16
CA ALA A 111 -22.07 8.39 -1.97
C ALA A 111 -20.62 8.00 -1.68
N GLU A 112 -19.86 8.95 -1.17
CA GLU A 112 -18.52 8.73 -0.65
C GLU A 112 -18.60 8.15 0.76
N ASP A 113 -17.93 7.03 0.97
CA ASP A 113 -17.74 6.45 2.30
C ASP A 113 -16.48 7.03 2.96
N PRO A 114 -16.36 6.95 4.30
CA PRO A 114 -15.14 7.40 4.97
C PRO A 114 -13.89 6.77 4.37
N PRO A 115 -12.81 7.56 4.17
CA PRO A 115 -11.60 7.05 3.52
C PRO A 115 -10.95 5.95 4.36
N VAL A 116 -10.26 5.05 3.66
CA VAL A 116 -9.47 4.00 4.28
C VAL A 116 -8.00 4.18 3.96
N THR A 117 -7.15 3.67 4.86
CA THR A 117 -5.71 3.55 4.63
C THR A 117 -5.39 2.07 4.51
N ILE A 118 -4.66 1.70 3.48
CA ILE A 118 -4.14 0.35 3.30
C ILE A 118 -2.64 0.38 3.53
N THR A 119 -2.18 -0.38 4.50
CA THR A 119 -0.76 -0.62 4.75
C THR A 119 -0.40 -2.00 4.23
N VAL A 120 0.59 -2.07 3.37
CA VAL A 120 1.11 -3.33 2.83
C VAL A 120 2.21 -3.83 3.75
N ASP A 121 2.03 -4.98 4.35
CA ASP A 121 3.02 -5.63 5.22
C ASP A 121 3.90 -6.59 4.42
N SER A 122 3.30 -7.28 3.46
CA SER A 122 3.97 -8.15 2.49
C SER A 122 3.12 -8.30 1.23
N GLU A 123 3.61 -9.03 0.24
CA GLU A 123 2.83 -9.34 -0.97
C GLU A 123 1.52 -10.08 -0.68
N ASN A 124 1.42 -10.71 0.47
CA ASN A 124 0.29 -11.54 0.87
C ASN A 124 -0.46 -11.05 2.11
N GLU A 125 -0.02 -9.95 2.71
CA GLU A 125 -0.61 -9.40 3.94
C GLU A 125 -0.76 -7.88 3.86
N ILE A 126 -1.97 -7.42 4.14
CA ILE A 126 -2.29 -5.99 4.23
C ILE A 126 -3.07 -5.69 5.50
N TYR A 127 -3.02 -4.43 5.91
CA TYR A 127 -3.89 -3.90 6.96
C TYR A 127 -4.80 -2.84 6.38
N LEU A 128 -6.10 -3.03 6.52
CA LEU A 128 -7.10 -2.05 6.16
C LEU A 128 -7.47 -1.26 7.42
N ASN A 129 -7.25 0.04 7.41
CA ASN A 129 -7.61 0.93 8.50
C ASN A 129 -8.69 1.91 8.04
N ARG A 130 -9.81 1.90 8.73
CA ARG A 130 -10.88 2.87 8.56
C ARG A 130 -11.09 3.61 9.88
N ALA A 131 -11.30 4.93 9.81
CA ALA A 131 -11.56 5.73 11.00
C ALA A 131 -12.73 5.14 11.83
N GLY A 132 -12.49 4.86 13.11
CA GLY A 132 -13.45 4.29 14.03
C GLY A 132 -13.59 2.77 14.01
N MET A 133 -12.88 2.06 13.13
CA MET A 133 -12.97 0.58 13.01
C MET A 133 -11.67 -0.16 13.33
N GLY A 134 -10.58 0.57 13.59
CA GLY A 134 -9.27 -0.02 13.88
C GLY A 134 -8.61 -0.69 12.67
N ASN A 135 -7.53 -1.40 12.92
CA ASN A 135 -6.80 -2.14 11.91
C ASN A 135 -7.44 -3.49 11.64
N MET A 136 -7.67 -3.78 10.38
CA MET A 136 -8.18 -5.06 9.90
C MET A 136 -7.08 -5.77 9.12
N PRO A 137 -6.41 -6.78 9.71
CA PRO A 137 -5.44 -7.57 8.98
C PRO A 137 -6.15 -8.48 7.97
N MET A 138 -5.61 -8.53 6.76
CA MET A 138 -6.13 -9.36 5.67
C MET A 138 -5.00 -10.11 4.99
N LYS A 139 -5.28 -11.35 4.63
CA LYS A 139 -4.40 -12.19 3.81
C LYS A 139 -4.97 -12.37 2.41
N LYS A 140 -4.06 -12.44 1.45
CA LYS A 140 -4.39 -12.76 0.07
C LYS A 140 -4.86 -14.21 -0.02
N ASP A 141 -5.96 -14.40 -0.75
CA ASP A 141 -6.55 -15.73 -0.98
C ASP A 141 -5.68 -16.56 -1.93
#